data_c775aa8d28f238c431ca2fe0fe265b42
#
_entry.id   c775aa8d28f238c431ca2fe0fe265b42
#
_cell.length_a   1.000
_cell.length_b   1.000
_cell.length_c   1.000
_cell.angle_alpha   90.00
_cell.angle_beta   90.00
_cell.angle_gamma   90.00
#
_symmetry.space_group_name_H-M   'P 1'
#
loop_
_entity.id
_entity.type
_entity.pdbx_description
1 polymer ?
#
loop_
_entity_poly.entity_id
_entity_poly.type
_entity_poly.pdbx_seq_one_letter_code
_entity_poly.pdbx_strand_id
1 'polypeptide(L)'
;YKVFDLNVLFTARLGGIVISKTQAALDKFGVSQASADARDAGGVTIGQGLNIDPQKYYDAVYNLDSYYVYSATNVRLQELSLSYSLPKSLFGKVFKNVGVSVYATNLWMIYNKAPFDPELTGSTGTFGQGYDYFMLPSQRTIGASLKLGI
;
A
#
# COMPACT_ATOMS: atom_id res chain seq x y z
N TYR A 1 25.90 17.00 -2.30
CA TYR A 1 27.32 17.38 -2.41
C TYR A 1 27.69 17.43 -3.88
N LYS A 2 28.62 18.28 -4.31
CA LYS A 2 28.89 18.73 -5.71
C LYS A 2 28.70 17.74 -6.88
N VAL A 3 28.72 16.45 -6.63
CA VAL A 3 28.58 15.39 -7.65
C VAL A 3 27.50 14.34 -7.33
N PHE A 4 27.01 14.34 -6.09
CA PHE A 4 25.93 13.46 -5.66
C PHE A 4 24.68 14.27 -5.35
N ASP A 5 23.56 13.78 -5.81
CA ASP A 5 22.24 14.29 -5.47
C ASP A 5 21.41 13.15 -4.88
N LEU A 6 20.95 13.33 -3.65
CA LEU A 6 20.09 12.39 -2.92
C LEU A 6 18.75 13.04 -2.72
N ASN A 7 17.71 12.40 -3.26
CA ASN A 7 16.33 12.79 -3.03
C ASN A 7 15.61 11.71 -2.22
N VAL A 8 14.95 12.14 -1.14
CA VAL A 8 14.18 11.25 -0.25
C VAL A 8 12.83 11.88 -0.02
N LEU A 9 11.76 11.16 -0.36
CA LEU A 9 10.39 11.60 -0.17
C LEU A 9 9.67 10.67 0.79
N PHE A 10 9.24 11.23 1.92
CA PHE A 10 8.31 10.58 2.83
C PHE A 10 6.91 11.14 2.62
N THR A 11 5.92 10.27 2.64
CA THR A 11 4.52 10.66 2.68
C THR A 11 3.88 10.16 3.97
N ALA A 12 3.04 10.99 4.57
CA ALA A 12 2.29 10.64 5.76
C ALA A 12 0.83 11.07 5.58
N ARG A 13 -0.08 10.15 5.82
CA ARG A 13 -1.51 10.41 5.93
C ARG A 13 -1.92 10.18 7.37
N LEU A 14 -2.43 11.21 8.02
CA LEU A 14 -2.89 11.16 9.41
C LEU A 14 -4.41 11.28 9.43
N GLY A 15 -5.08 10.25 9.93
CA GLY A 15 -6.53 10.18 9.96
C GLY A 15 -7.15 9.67 8.65
N GLY A 16 -8.46 9.85 8.55
CA GLY A 16 -9.28 9.28 7.48
C GLY A 16 -9.63 7.82 7.73
N ILE A 17 -10.60 7.36 6.96
CA ILE A 17 -11.09 5.98 6.98
C ILE A 17 -11.03 5.36 5.59
N VAL A 18 -10.95 4.05 5.56
CA VAL A 18 -11.09 3.22 4.36
C VAL A 18 -11.97 2.02 4.71
N ILE A 19 -12.86 1.65 3.80
CA ILE A 19 -13.77 0.51 3.95
C ILE A 19 -13.27 -0.61 3.05
N SER A 20 -12.97 -1.78 3.62
CA SER A 20 -12.50 -2.92 2.83
C SER A 20 -13.66 -3.84 2.46
N LYS A 21 -14.12 -3.71 1.23
CA LYS A 21 -15.03 -4.68 0.62
C LYS A 21 -14.31 -5.97 0.23
N THR A 22 -12.99 -5.90 0.04
CA THR A 22 -12.13 -7.09 -0.16
C THR A 22 -12.19 -7.98 1.06
N GLN A 23 -11.95 -7.45 2.26
CA GLN A 23 -12.00 -8.22 3.50
C GLN A 23 -13.40 -8.78 3.74
N ALA A 24 -14.44 -7.96 3.50
CA ALA A 24 -15.83 -8.40 3.62
C ALA A 24 -16.12 -9.61 2.73
N ALA A 25 -15.67 -9.57 1.47
CA ALA A 25 -15.84 -10.68 0.54
C ALA A 25 -15.05 -11.93 0.96
N LEU A 26 -13.78 -11.75 1.39
CA LEU A 26 -12.95 -12.87 1.86
C LEU A 26 -13.56 -13.56 3.08
N ASP A 27 -14.10 -12.80 4.02
CA ASP A 27 -14.77 -13.32 5.21
C ASP A 27 -16.03 -14.08 4.83
N LYS A 28 -16.88 -13.49 4.00
CA LYS A 28 -18.12 -14.10 3.51
C LYS A 28 -17.88 -15.43 2.80
N PHE A 29 -16.87 -15.48 1.92
CA PHE A 29 -16.53 -16.70 1.19
C PHE A 29 -15.67 -17.69 1.99
N GLY A 30 -15.35 -17.38 3.24
CA GLY A 30 -14.65 -18.27 4.14
C GLY A 30 -13.18 -18.49 3.80
N VAL A 31 -12.55 -17.57 3.06
CA VAL A 31 -11.16 -17.66 2.60
C VAL A 31 -10.20 -16.73 3.34
N SER A 32 -10.69 -15.97 4.32
CA SER A 32 -9.86 -15.17 5.21
C SER A 32 -9.33 -15.97 6.40
N GLN A 33 -8.25 -15.49 7.02
CA GLN A 33 -7.73 -16.09 8.25
C GLN A 33 -8.77 -16.04 9.37
N ALA A 34 -9.49 -14.92 9.52
CA ALA A 34 -10.53 -14.76 10.52
C ALA A 34 -11.66 -15.80 10.37
N SER A 35 -12.07 -16.07 9.14
CA SER A 35 -13.08 -17.10 8.87
C SER A 35 -12.56 -18.53 9.09
N ALA A 36 -11.27 -18.79 8.84
CA ALA A 36 -10.63 -20.06 9.14
C ALA A 36 -10.58 -20.28 10.66
N ASP A 37 -10.10 -19.29 11.40
CA ASP A 37 -10.01 -19.35 12.87
C ASP A 37 -11.39 -19.55 13.52
N ALA A 38 -12.43 -18.90 12.97
CA ALA A 38 -13.80 -19.08 13.43
C ALA A 38 -14.33 -20.51 13.19
N ARG A 39 -13.99 -21.13 12.06
CA ARG A 39 -14.34 -22.54 11.79
C ARG A 39 -13.61 -23.48 12.74
N ASP A 40 -12.31 -23.26 12.97
CA ASP A 40 -11.50 -24.10 13.84
C ASP A 40 -11.96 -23.97 15.30
N ALA A 41 -12.42 -22.80 15.71
CA ALA A 41 -13.03 -22.57 17.02
C ALA A 41 -14.46 -23.15 17.17
N GLY A 42 -15.05 -23.69 16.09
CA GLY A 42 -16.41 -24.23 16.10
C GLY A 42 -17.50 -23.19 16.08
N GLY A 43 -17.22 -21.94 15.70
CA GLY A 43 -18.17 -20.84 15.57
C GLY A 43 -17.65 -19.49 16.01
N VAL A 44 -18.47 -18.47 15.80
CA VAL A 44 -18.24 -17.09 16.28
C VAL A 44 -19.06 -16.84 17.51
N THR A 45 -18.40 -16.57 18.64
CA THR A 45 -19.09 -16.25 19.88
C THR A 45 -19.42 -14.75 19.92
N ILE A 46 -20.70 -14.42 20.07
CA ILE A 46 -21.19 -13.04 20.17
C ILE A 46 -21.94 -12.79 21.47
N GLY A 47 -21.93 -11.54 21.92
CA GLY A 47 -22.70 -11.09 23.09
C GLY A 47 -22.47 -11.95 24.34
N GLN A 48 -23.52 -12.47 24.92
CA GLN A 48 -23.52 -13.23 26.17
C GLN A 48 -23.14 -14.73 25.99
N GLY A 49 -22.27 -15.05 25.00
CA GLY A 49 -21.81 -16.42 24.77
C GLY A 49 -22.63 -17.19 23.72
N LEU A 50 -23.45 -16.48 22.94
CA LEU A 50 -24.14 -17.10 21.81
C LEU A 50 -23.14 -17.47 20.72
N ASN A 51 -23.06 -18.77 20.41
CA ASN A 51 -22.21 -19.27 19.34
C ASN A 51 -23.00 -19.37 18.03
N ILE A 52 -22.48 -18.72 16.99
CA ILE A 52 -23.09 -18.68 15.66
C ILE A 52 -22.19 -19.37 14.65
N ASP A 53 -22.80 -20.10 13.73
CA ASP A 53 -22.10 -20.66 12.58
C ASP A 53 -21.35 -19.57 11.80
N PRO A 54 -20.05 -19.77 11.49
CA PRO A 54 -19.23 -18.75 10.86
C PRO A 54 -19.80 -18.21 9.55
N GLN A 55 -20.38 -19.08 8.72
CA GLN A 55 -20.94 -18.67 7.46
C GLN A 55 -22.12 -17.72 7.67
N LYS A 56 -23.03 -18.06 8.58
CA LYS A 56 -24.18 -17.21 8.90
C LYS A 56 -23.77 -15.88 9.48
N TYR A 57 -22.74 -15.88 10.33
CA TYR A 57 -22.19 -14.67 10.89
C TYR A 57 -21.62 -13.73 9.83
N TYR A 58 -20.73 -14.25 8.98
CA TYR A 58 -20.08 -13.44 7.94
C TYR A 58 -21.03 -13.04 6.82
N ASP A 59 -22.04 -13.82 6.49
CA ASP A 59 -23.12 -13.41 5.60
C ASP A 59 -23.91 -12.22 6.16
N ALA A 60 -24.18 -12.22 7.46
CA ALA A 60 -24.91 -11.13 8.10
C ALA A 60 -24.08 -9.83 8.15
N VAL A 61 -22.79 -9.90 8.48
CA VAL A 61 -21.92 -8.72 8.59
C VAL A 61 -21.39 -8.22 7.24
N TYR A 62 -21.45 -9.00 6.18
CA TYR A 62 -20.95 -8.63 4.84
C TYR A 62 -21.47 -7.28 4.34
N ASN A 63 -22.74 -6.97 4.60
CA ASN A 63 -23.37 -5.73 4.17
C ASN A 63 -23.22 -4.58 5.17
N LEU A 64 -22.56 -4.83 6.31
CA LEU A 64 -22.31 -3.83 7.34
C LEU A 64 -20.98 -3.13 7.09
N ASP A 65 -20.97 -2.04 6.34
CA ASP A 65 -19.76 -1.28 6.03
C ASP A 65 -19.00 -0.85 7.29
N SER A 66 -19.73 -0.53 8.36
CA SER A 66 -19.15 -0.16 9.65
C SER A 66 -18.27 -1.23 10.29
N TYR A 67 -18.48 -2.50 9.97
CA TYR A 67 -17.68 -3.63 10.46
C TYR A 67 -16.28 -3.67 9.79
N TYR A 68 -16.18 -3.20 8.56
CA TYR A 68 -14.99 -3.24 7.74
C TYR A 68 -14.32 -1.88 7.56
N VAL A 69 -14.55 -0.97 8.51
CA VAL A 69 -13.91 0.34 8.55
C VAL A 69 -12.54 0.24 9.19
N TYR A 70 -11.52 0.71 8.48
CA TYR A 70 -10.15 0.77 8.93
C TYR A 70 -9.63 2.22 8.92
N SER A 71 -8.66 2.52 9.76
CA SER A 71 -7.98 3.83 9.71
C SER A 71 -7.06 3.90 8.51
N ALA A 72 -7.13 5.00 7.77
CA ALA A 72 -6.25 5.24 6.63
C ALA A 72 -4.89 5.85 7.02
N THR A 73 -4.60 5.94 8.32
CA THR A 73 -3.31 6.47 8.81
C THR A 73 -2.16 5.58 8.37
N ASN A 74 -1.22 6.15 7.63
CA ASN A 74 -0.01 5.47 7.18
C ASN A 74 1.16 6.44 7.03
N VAL A 75 2.37 5.91 7.06
CA VAL A 75 3.62 6.62 6.77
C VAL A 75 4.47 5.73 5.88
N ARG A 76 4.92 6.26 4.76
CA ARG A 76 5.74 5.50 3.81
C ARG A 76 6.95 6.29 3.30
N LEU A 77 8.00 5.56 2.97
CA LEU A 77 9.09 6.04 2.14
C LEU A 77 8.65 5.90 0.69
N GLN A 78 8.16 7.04 0.14
CA GLN A 78 7.54 7.07 -1.18
C GLN A 78 8.56 7.01 -2.30
N GLU A 79 9.66 7.76 -2.16
CA GLU A 79 10.69 7.82 -3.17
C GLU A 79 12.08 7.94 -2.53
N LEU A 80 13.03 7.24 -3.11
CA LEU A 80 14.46 7.35 -2.83
C LEU A 80 15.18 7.37 -4.16
N SER A 81 15.95 8.43 -4.43
CA SER A 81 16.80 8.46 -5.61
C SER A 81 18.20 8.97 -5.27
N LEU A 82 19.19 8.35 -5.85
CA LEU A 82 20.58 8.74 -5.77
C LEU A 82 21.13 8.95 -7.18
N SER A 83 21.58 10.17 -7.45
CA SER A 83 22.16 10.54 -8.72
C SER A 83 23.63 10.89 -8.54
N TYR A 84 24.45 10.47 -9.47
CA TYR A 84 25.88 10.79 -9.55
C TYR A 84 26.20 11.44 -10.88
N SER A 85 26.70 12.67 -10.83
CA SER A 85 27.18 13.41 -12.00
C SER A 85 28.66 13.18 -12.18
N LEU A 86 29.05 12.50 -13.23
CA LEU A 86 30.44 12.18 -13.51
C LEU A 86 31.21 13.45 -13.93
N PRO A 87 32.44 13.62 -13.47
CA PRO A 87 33.26 14.78 -13.81
C PRO A 87 33.63 14.76 -15.30
N LYS A 88 33.59 15.94 -15.92
CA LYS A 88 33.88 16.14 -17.35
C LYS A 88 35.25 15.61 -17.81
N SER A 89 36.21 15.53 -16.89
CA SER A 89 37.53 15.04 -17.17
C SER A 89 37.61 13.57 -17.62
N LEU A 90 36.60 12.78 -17.35
CA LEU A 90 36.56 11.35 -17.68
C LEU A 90 36.12 11.04 -19.13
N PHE A 91 35.42 11.99 -19.78
CA PHE A 91 34.73 11.70 -21.07
C PHE A 91 35.25 12.52 -22.26
N GLY A 92 36.29 13.32 -22.04
CA GLY A 92 36.94 14.08 -23.10
C GLY A 92 36.03 15.11 -23.77
N LYS A 93 36.12 15.21 -25.10
CA LYS A 93 35.40 16.21 -25.90
C LYS A 93 34.04 15.73 -26.42
N VAL A 94 33.69 14.45 -26.21
CA VAL A 94 32.48 13.84 -26.82
C VAL A 94 31.24 14.12 -25.99
N PHE A 95 31.30 14.02 -24.67
CA PHE A 95 30.13 14.23 -23.81
C PHE A 95 30.34 15.43 -22.91
N LYS A 96 29.34 16.32 -22.87
CA LYS A 96 29.35 17.50 -21.99
C LYS A 96 28.94 17.16 -20.56
N ASN A 97 27.99 16.23 -20.42
CA ASN A 97 27.49 15.76 -19.13
C ASN A 97 27.17 14.28 -19.18
N VAL A 98 27.62 13.52 -18.20
CA VAL A 98 27.22 12.14 -17.99
C VAL A 98 26.74 11.99 -16.56
N GLY A 99 25.57 11.45 -16.38
CA GLY A 99 24.97 11.19 -15.06
C GLY A 99 24.39 9.79 -14.98
N VAL A 100 24.59 9.15 -13.85
CA VAL A 100 23.95 7.87 -13.52
C VAL A 100 23.06 8.11 -12.31
N SER A 101 21.84 7.59 -12.38
CA SER A 101 20.94 7.61 -11.21
C SER A 101 20.28 6.27 -10.99
N VAL A 102 20.07 5.96 -9.71
CA VAL A 102 19.24 4.84 -9.26
C VAL A 102 18.08 5.43 -8.48
N TYR A 103 16.89 4.94 -8.75
CA TYR A 103 15.69 5.38 -8.05
C TYR A 103 14.84 4.19 -7.63
N ALA A 104 14.09 4.39 -6.57
CA ALA A 104 13.15 3.42 -6.10
C ALA A 104 11.89 4.12 -5.57
N THR A 105 10.72 3.53 -5.85
CA THR A 105 9.44 4.07 -5.40
C THR A 105 8.68 3.05 -4.56
N ASN A 106 7.84 3.53 -3.64
CA ASN A 106 7.08 2.70 -2.69
C ASN A 106 7.95 1.69 -1.94
N LEU A 107 9.14 2.14 -1.50
CA LEU A 107 10.15 1.26 -0.92
C LEU A 107 9.69 0.59 0.36
N TRP A 108 9.09 1.35 1.24
CA TRP A 108 8.78 0.88 2.58
C TRP A 108 7.56 1.56 3.17
N MET A 109 6.59 0.76 3.59
CA MET A 109 5.50 1.18 4.46
C MET A 109 6.02 1.14 5.90
N ILE A 110 6.42 2.30 6.43
CA ILE A 110 7.03 2.43 7.76
C ILE A 110 6.00 2.18 8.84
N TYR A 111 4.81 2.74 8.64
CA TYR A 111 3.68 2.58 9.55
C TYR A 111 2.39 2.46 8.74
N ASN A 112 1.54 1.51 9.14
CA ASN A 112 0.21 1.34 8.59
C ASN A 112 -0.74 0.83 9.67
N LYS A 113 -1.91 1.42 9.76
CA LYS A 113 -2.93 1.04 10.73
C LYS A 113 -3.95 0.06 10.16
N ALA A 114 -4.10 0.01 8.84
CA ALA A 114 -4.92 -0.97 8.15
C ALA A 114 -4.10 -2.25 7.85
N PRO A 115 -4.72 -3.43 7.73
CA PRO A 115 -4.03 -4.67 7.36
C PRO A 115 -3.68 -4.75 5.86
N PHE A 116 -4.02 -3.73 5.08
CA PHE A 116 -3.76 -3.60 3.64
C PHE A 116 -3.27 -2.17 3.33
N ASP A 117 -2.96 -1.85 2.08
CA ASP A 117 -2.55 -0.50 1.70
C ASP A 117 -3.77 0.44 1.65
N PRO A 118 -3.90 1.41 2.57
CA PRO A 118 -5.07 2.27 2.67
C PRO A 118 -5.13 3.39 1.62
N GLU A 119 -4.11 3.53 0.80
CA GLU A 119 -4.09 4.52 -0.29
C GLU A 119 -4.56 3.95 -1.62
N LEU A 120 -4.85 2.67 -1.65
CA LEU A 120 -5.49 2.04 -2.80
C LEU A 120 -6.90 2.60 -2.95
N THR A 121 -7.23 3.04 -4.16
CA THR A 121 -8.56 3.53 -4.50
C THR A 121 -9.03 2.88 -5.78
N GLY A 122 -10.21 2.29 -5.74
CA GLY A 122 -10.83 1.63 -6.89
C GLY A 122 -11.33 2.61 -7.94
N SER A 123 -11.47 3.88 -7.59
CA SER A 123 -11.97 4.92 -8.46
C SER A 123 -11.47 6.28 -8.03
N THR A 124 -11.20 7.15 -9.00
CA THR A 124 -10.93 8.58 -8.80
C THR A 124 -12.22 9.40 -8.70
N GLY A 125 -13.38 8.77 -8.94
CA GLY A 125 -14.69 9.40 -8.82
C GLY A 125 -15.08 9.65 -7.37
N THR A 126 -15.94 10.63 -7.14
CA THR A 126 -16.37 11.08 -5.80
C THR A 126 -16.95 9.96 -4.94
N PHE A 127 -17.65 9.00 -5.55
CA PHE A 127 -18.33 7.92 -4.84
C PHE A 127 -17.47 6.68 -4.57
N GLY A 128 -16.30 6.56 -5.20
CA GLY A 128 -15.43 5.39 -5.07
C GLY A 128 -14.22 5.60 -4.18
N GLN A 129 -14.06 6.79 -3.62
CA GLN A 129 -12.94 7.11 -2.75
C GLN A 129 -13.13 6.48 -1.37
N GLY A 130 -12.05 5.88 -0.86
CA GLY A 130 -12.07 5.24 0.47
C GLY A 130 -12.66 3.84 0.49
N TYR A 131 -12.95 3.24 -0.66
CA TYR A 131 -13.30 1.82 -0.77
C TYR A 131 -12.15 1.02 -1.38
N ASP A 132 -11.74 -0.02 -0.67
CA ASP A 132 -10.90 -1.09 -1.19
C ASP A 132 -11.80 -2.23 -1.71
N TYR A 133 -11.67 -2.54 -3.00
CA TYR A 133 -12.39 -3.65 -3.63
C TYR A 133 -11.46 -4.39 -4.60
N PHE A 134 -10.83 -5.46 -4.12
CA PHE A 134 -9.89 -6.31 -4.86
C PHE A 134 -8.81 -5.54 -5.63
N MET A 135 -8.33 -4.45 -5.02
CA MET A 135 -7.28 -3.65 -5.61
C MET A 135 -5.93 -4.35 -5.48
N LEU A 136 -5.13 -4.23 -6.54
CA LEU A 136 -3.74 -4.69 -6.47
C LEU A 136 -2.94 -3.80 -5.51
N PRO A 137 -2.10 -4.37 -4.65
CA PRO A 137 -1.25 -3.58 -3.76
C PRO A 137 -0.30 -2.68 -4.56
N SER A 138 0.07 -1.54 -3.96
CA SER A 138 1.04 -0.65 -4.57
C SER A 138 2.37 -1.37 -4.81
N GLN A 139 2.86 -1.27 -6.04
CA GLN A 139 4.07 -1.97 -6.45
C GLN A 139 5.32 -1.20 -6.02
N ARG A 140 6.33 -1.94 -5.58
CA ARG A 140 7.67 -1.42 -5.40
C ARG A 140 8.38 -1.42 -6.74
N THR A 141 8.89 -0.26 -7.14
CA THR A 141 9.64 -0.12 -8.39
C THR A 141 11.07 0.28 -8.09
N ILE A 142 12.03 -0.37 -8.73
CA ILE A 142 13.46 -0.01 -8.67
C ILE A 142 13.93 0.13 -10.10
N GLY A 143 14.59 1.23 -10.38
CA GLY A 143 15.10 1.52 -11.71
C GLY A 143 16.44 2.24 -11.67
N ALA A 144 17.10 2.24 -12.82
CA ALA A 144 18.32 3.00 -13.05
C ALA A 144 18.18 3.82 -14.33
N SER A 145 18.80 4.99 -14.37
CA SER A 145 18.86 5.79 -15.58
C SER A 145 20.28 6.29 -15.87
N LEU A 146 20.59 6.40 -17.14
CA LEU A 146 21.82 6.97 -17.66
C LEU A 146 21.47 8.20 -18.50
N LYS A 147 22.02 9.35 -18.09
CA LYS A 147 21.86 10.63 -18.78
C LYS A 147 23.15 10.96 -19.53
N LEU A 148 23.05 11.11 -20.85
CA LEU A 148 24.15 11.51 -21.71
C LEU A 148 23.80 12.85 -22.34
N GLY A 149 24.68 13.85 -22.15
CA GLY A 149 24.58 15.16 -22.81
C GLY A 149 25.74 15.32 -23.78
N ILE A 150 25.43 15.62 -25.04
CA ILE A 150 26.35 15.85 -26.17
C ILE A 150 26.61 17.35 -26.35
#